data_9a0c2d31dc11c8986f3a748a76d14668
#
_entry.id   9a0c2d31dc11c8986f3a748a76d14668
#
_cell.length_a   1.000
_cell.length_b   1.000
_cell.length_c   1.000
_cell.angle_alpha   90.00
_cell.angle_beta   90.00
_cell.angle_gamma   90.00
#
_symmetry.space_group_name_H-M   'P 1'
#
loop_
_entity.id
_entity.type
_entity.pdbx_description
1 polymer ?
#
loop_
_entity_poly.entity_id
_entity_poly.type
_entity_poly.pdbx_seq_one_letter_code
_entity_poly.pdbx_strand_id
1 'polypeptide(L)'
;RRQLIQNRYYLSILGRPVRSYTYISSQNRLVRLTNHDNLVDADWDRLCEELKEPGKDEPGDLEDCFRAEWYLISPLTQPERFLQKEYFLTAQHKDIERQILKKVRAERSGYYSFSGLPGTGKTLLLYDIAMKLSGRQKVCMIHCGTSGEEWKKLHERLRRILWMSDREITEETGFEDYGAVFVDEAHLLSEEPLKRIIRAAGTRPVIFSSDCEDQLSPEEADRSAKNELEKLPGIQLFRLTNRIRTNVELSSFIQNLMHLPDRKTTRHFPNVTVLYANNEREAENLMLDAGEHGFQILSRQEDNGKTMDRLAVLLDEKYYYDENRYLRSQAHTVRTLFYRLNGAKEKLMIVVKENAPVYERVLELL
;
A
#
# COMPACT_ATOMS: atom_id res chain seq x y z
N ARG A 1 18.03 19.71 -0.93
CA ARG A 1 17.31 19.78 0.33
C ARG A 1 16.47 18.53 0.57
N ARG A 2 15.53 18.21 -0.34
CA ARG A 2 14.61 17.06 -0.21
C ARG A 2 15.36 15.74 0.03
N GLN A 3 16.42 15.46 -0.75
CA GLN A 3 17.20 14.25 -0.61
C GLN A 3 17.92 14.17 0.75
N LEU A 4 18.46 15.27 1.24
CA LEU A 4 19.12 15.32 2.56
C LEU A 4 18.13 15.06 3.71
N ILE A 5 16.90 15.60 3.60
CA ILE A 5 15.83 15.33 4.56
C ILE A 5 15.45 13.84 4.54
N GLN A 6 15.28 13.26 3.37
CA GLN A 6 14.98 11.83 3.22
C GLN A 6 16.10 10.94 3.75
N ASN A 7 17.36 11.28 3.45
CA ASN A 7 18.51 10.52 3.95
C ASN A 7 18.60 10.60 5.49
N ARG A 8 18.39 11.80 6.06
CA ARG A 8 18.36 11.97 7.51
C ARG A 8 17.25 11.13 8.15
N TYR A 9 16.05 11.17 7.59
CA TYR A 9 14.94 10.35 8.04
C TYR A 9 15.29 8.86 7.99
N TYR A 10 15.85 8.39 6.87
CA TYR A 10 16.27 7.00 6.70
C TYR A 10 17.27 6.57 7.78
N LEU A 11 18.30 7.38 8.01
CA LEU A 11 19.36 7.07 8.97
C LEU A 11 18.95 7.30 10.44
N SER A 12 17.83 8.00 10.69
CA SER A 12 17.35 8.26 12.06
C SER A 12 17.01 7.00 12.84
N ILE A 13 16.72 5.88 12.15
CA ILE A 13 16.46 4.57 12.76
C ILE A 13 17.65 4.06 13.57
N LEU A 14 18.86 4.51 13.24
CA LEU A 14 20.07 4.12 13.98
C LEU A 14 20.12 4.73 15.40
N GLY A 15 19.12 5.57 15.78
CA GLY A 15 19.08 6.23 17.08
C GLY A 15 20.23 7.20 17.34
N ARG A 16 20.96 7.60 16.30
CA ARG A 16 22.13 8.47 16.36
C ARG A 16 21.86 9.80 15.67
N PRO A 17 22.52 10.89 16.09
CA PRO A 17 22.46 12.17 15.40
C PRO A 17 22.98 12.04 13.96
N VAL A 18 22.12 12.37 12.98
CA VAL A 18 22.49 12.36 11.57
C VAL A 18 22.80 13.77 11.11
N ARG A 19 24.04 14.01 10.72
CA ARG A 19 24.49 15.28 10.14
C ARG A 19 24.55 15.14 8.64
N SER A 20 23.89 16.04 7.91
CA SER A 20 23.76 15.95 6.45
C SER A 20 24.41 17.15 5.78
N TYR A 21 25.40 16.89 4.94
CA TYR A 21 26.11 17.86 4.15
C TYR A 21 25.94 17.56 2.65
N THR A 22 26.01 18.57 1.81
CA THR A 22 26.11 18.41 0.37
C THR A 22 26.95 19.52 -0.25
N TYR A 23 27.75 19.15 -1.22
CA TYR A 23 28.52 20.08 -1.99
C TYR A 23 27.84 20.34 -3.34
N ILE A 24 27.62 21.63 -3.63
CA ILE A 24 27.02 22.10 -4.88
C ILE A 24 28.17 22.57 -5.78
N SER A 25 28.63 21.69 -6.66
CA SER A 25 29.80 21.92 -7.52
C SER A 25 29.65 23.13 -8.44
N SER A 26 28.44 23.35 -9.00
CA SER A 26 28.15 24.50 -9.86
C SER A 26 28.27 25.86 -9.17
N GLN A 27 28.21 25.89 -7.82
CA GLN A 27 28.28 27.11 -7.02
C GLN A 27 29.53 27.14 -6.12
N ASN A 28 30.33 26.10 -6.14
CA ASN A 28 31.47 25.90 -5.24
C ASN A 28 31.09 26.10 -3.77
N ARG A 29 29.97 25.53 -3.35
CA ARG A 29 29.33 25.77 -2.05
C ARG A 29 29.13 24.48 -1.29
N LEU A 30 29.59 24.42 -0.06
CA LEU A 30 29.25 23.40 0.91
C LEU A 30 28.06 23.89 1.73
N VAL A 31 27.00 23.10 1.82
CA VAL A 31 25.83 23.40 2.64
C VAL A 31 25.49 22.24 3.56
N ARG A 32 24.92 22.55 4.71
CA ARG A 32 24.41 21.55 5.67
C ARG A 32 22.93 21.71 5.92
N LEU A 33 22.27 20.60 6.28
CA LEU A 33 20.87 20.61 6.69
C LEU A 33 20.81 20.87 8.21
N THR A 34 20.04 21.89 8.60
CA THR A 34 19.76 22.17 10.03
C THR A 34 18.70 21.23 10.58
N ASN A 35 18.51 21.21 11.91
CA ASN A 35 17.42 20.44 12.56
C ASN A 35 16.02 20.89 12.12
N HIS A 36 15.87 22.12 11.64
CA HIS A 36 14.62 22.67 11.10
C HIS A 36 14.51 22.53 9.58
N ASP A 37 15.23 21.61 8.97
CA ASP A 37 15.21 21.33 7.53
C ASP A 37 15.63 22.49 6.62
N ASN A 38 16.36 23.48 7.13
CA ASN A 38 16.89 24.55 6.32
C ASN A 38 18.32 24.23 5.85
N LEU A 39 18.63 24.62 4.61
CA LEU A 39 19.99 24.58 4.10
C LEU A 39 20.71 25.86 4.52
N VAL A 40 21.86 25.71 5.15
CA VAL A 40 22.75 26.81 5.52
C VAL A 40 24.15 26.52 4.99
N ASP A 41 24.91 27.59 4.72
CA ASP A 41 26.30 27.43 4.33
C ASP A 41 27.10 26.76 5.43
N ALA A 42 28.00 25.88 5.03
CA ALA A 42 28.87 25.15 5.92
C ALA A 42 30.35 25.40 5.59
N ASP A 43 31.15 25.35 6.61
CA ASP A 43 32.59 25.46 6.51
C ASP A 43 33.25 24.08 6.38
N TRP A 44 34.26 23.98 5.55
CA TRP A 44 35.04 22.77 5.35
C TRP A 44 35.81 22.35 6.61
N ASP A 45 36.34 23.32 7.35
CA ASP A 45 37.09 23.03 8.59
C ASP A 45 36.16 22.35 9.61
N ARG A 46 34.95 22.87 9.74
CA ARG A 46 33.93 22.28 10.58
C ARG A 46 33.54 20.87 10.15
N LEU A 47 33.36 20.63 8.86
CA LEU A 47 33.09 19.29 8.35
C LEU A 47 34.24 18.33 8.67
N CYS A 48 35.49 18.80 8.49
CA CYS A 48 36.67 18.00 8.81
C CYS A 48 36.81 17.70 10.32
N GLU A 49 36.42 18.64 11.17
CA GLU A 49 36.36 18.42 12.62
C GLU A 49 35.30 17.38 13.00
N GLU A 50 34.11 17.52 12.46
CA GLU A 50 32.99 16.58 12.70
C GLU A 50 33.34 15.16 12.21
N LEU A 51 34.11 15.02 11.13
CA LEU A 51 34.56 13.71 10.61
C LEU A 51 35.67 13.08 11.45
N LYS A 52 36.41 13.87 12.26
CA LYS A 52 37.44 13.38 13.17
C LYS A 52 36.88 12.87 14.50
N GLU A 53 35.64 13.19 14.85
CA GLU A 53 34.99 12.66 16.04
C GLU A 53 34.89 11.12 15.92
N PRO A 54 35.52 10.35 16.82
CA PRO A 54 35.44 8.90 16.73
C PRO A 54 33.99 8.45 16.93
N GLY A 55 33.48 7.68 15.99
CA GLY A 55 32.19 7.01 16.14
C GLY A 55 32.24 6.10 17.38
N LYS A 56 31.37 6.32 18.33
CA LYS A 56 31.19 5.41 19.46
C LYS A 56 30.41 4.20 18.97
N ASP A 57 31.02 3.03 19.15
CA ASP A 57 30.47 1.69 18.93
C ASP A 57 30.00 1.38 17.49
N GLU A 58 30.54 0.34 16.91
CA GLU A 58 29.97 -0.24 15.67
C GLU A 58 28.58 -0.81 15.99
N PRO A 59 27.55 -0.41 15.27
CA PRO A 59 26.28 -1.09 15.39
C PRO A 59 26.48 -2.54 14.94
N GLY A 60 25.77 -3.47 15.56
CA GLY A 60 25.65 -4.83 15.04
C GLY A 60 25.24 -4.83 13.57
N ASP A 61 24.85 -5.94 13.00
CA ASP A 61 24.55 -6.04 11.59
C ASP A 61 23.64 -4.90 11.10
N LEU A 62 24.21 -3.99 10.29
CA LEU A 62 23.52 -2.82 9.79
C LEU A 62 22.35 -3.20 8.88
N GLU A 63 22.38 -4.38 8.24
CA GLU A 63 21.29 -4.86 7.37
C GLU A 63 20.02 -5.11 8.18
N ASP A 64 20.14 -5.58 9.41
CA ASP A 64 19.02 -5.79 10.32
C ASP A 64 18.35 -4.46 10.77
N CYS A 65 19.09 -3.34 10.68
CA CYS A 65 18.58 -2.02 11.04
C CYS A 65 17.76 -1.35 9.92
N PHE A 66 17.76 -1.86 8.69
CA PHE A 66 17.14 -1.22 7.54
C PHE A 66 16.10 -2.11 6.85
N ARG A 67 14.98 -2.32 7.51
CA ARG A 67 13.88 -3.08 6.94
C ARG A 67 13.02 -2.19 6.03
N ALA A 68 12.82 -2.62 4.79
CA ALA A 68 12.08 -1.86 3.78
C ALA A 68 10.63 -1.54 4.21
N GLU A 69 10.00 -2.45 4.96
CA GLU A 69 8.64 -2.32 5.48
C GLU A 69 8.44 -1.12 6.41
N TRP A 70 9.49 -0.65 7.09
CA TRP A 70 9.40 0.51 7.99
C TRP A 70 9.26 1.85 7.25
N TYR A 71 9.65 1.87 5.98
CA TYR A 71 9.65 3.06 5.13
C TYR A 71 8.51 3.11 4.13
N LEU A 72 7.75 2.02 4.01
CA LEU A 72 6.51 2.02 3.26
C LEU A 72 5.36 2.39 4.18
N ILE A 73 4.74 3.49 3.83
CA ILE A 73 3.56 4.01 4.53
C ILE A 73 2.32 3.88 3.65
N SER A 74 1.16 3.91 4.27
CA SER A 74 -0.08 4.14 3.56
C SER A 74 -0.43 5.63 3.62
N PRO A 75 -0.54 6.34 2.50
CA PRO A 75 -0.94 7.74 2.52
C PRO A 75 -2.27 7.98 3.22
N LEU A 76 -3.20 7.05 3.11
CA LEU A 76 -4.54 7.14 3.71
C LEU A 76 -4.53 6.96 5.22
N THR A 77 -3.76 6.00 5.74
CA THR A 77 -3.71 5.72 7.18
C THR A 77 -2.65 6.54 7.93
N GLN A 78 -1.63 7.02 7.22
CA GLN A 78 -0.52 7.82 7.76
C GLN A 78 -0.30 9.11 6.95
N PRO A 79 -1.34 9.96 6.81
CA PRO A 79 -1.28 11.13 5.94
C PRO A 79 -0.20 12.13 6.34
N GLU A 80 0.06 12.32 7.64
CA GLU A 80 1.10 13.25 8.11
C GLU A 80 2.49 12.80 7.67
N ARG A 81 2.83 11.52 7.82
CA ARG A 81 4.11 10.97 7.36
C ARG A 81 4.26 11.10 5.84
N PHE A 82 3.18 10.86 5.10
CA PHE A 82 3.17 11.05 3.65
C PHE A 82 3.44 12.51 3.25
N LEU A 83 2.77 13.46 3.89
CA LEU A 83 2.95 14.89 3.64
C LEU A 83 4.37 15.36 4.00
N GLN A 84 4.95 14.84 5.07
CA GLN A 84 6.32 15.09 5.50
C GLN A 84 7.37 14.36 4.65
N LYS A 85 6.91 13.47 3.75
CA LYS A 85 7.75 12.62 2.88
C LYS A 85 8.64 11.64 3.66
N GLU A 86 8.14 11.17 4.78
CA GLU A 86 8.75 10.15 5.61
C GLU A 86 8.49 8.75 5.06
N TYR A 87 8.87 8.53 3.81
CA TYR A 87 8.76 7.23 3.12
C TYR A 87 9.81 7.10 2.04
N PHE A 88 10.05 5.86 1.63
CA PHE A 88 10.92 5.54 0.50
C PHE A 88 10.14 4.79 -0.58
N LEU A 89 10.48 5.14 -1.81
CA LEU A 89 10.10 4.38 -2.98
C LEU A 89 11.24 3.43 -3.33
N THR A 90 10.92 2.17 -3.60
CA THR A 90 11.89 1.18 -4.08
C THR A 90 12.50 1.60 -5.42
N ALA A 91 13.56 0.92 -5.85
CA ALA A 91 14.14 1.15 -7.17
C ALA A 91 13.10 0.95 -8.29
N GLN A 92 12.26 -0.08 -8.18
CA GLN A 92 11.17 -0.36 -9.12
C GLN A 92 10.13 0.76 -9.14
N HIS A 93 9.68 1.24 -7.97
CA HIS A 93 8.77 2.39 -7.89
C HIS A 93 9.36 3.62 -8.56
N LYS A 94 10.63 3.94 -8.29
CA LYS A 94 11.31 5.11 -8.87
C LYS A 94 11.47 5.00 -10.38
N ASP A 95 11.65 3.80 -10.90
CA ASP A 95 11.75 3.58 -12.33
C ASP A 95 10.40 3.78 -13.03
N ILE A 96 9.34 3.16 -12.53
CA ILE A 96 7.97 3.33 -13.04
C ILE A 96 7.56 4.81 -12.95
N GLU A 97 7.78 5.44 -11.83
CA GLU A 97 7.50 6.86 -11.62
C GLU A 97 8.20 7.73 -12.68
N ARG A 98 9.50 7.49 -12.91
CA ARG A 98 10.30 8.24 -13.88
C ARG A 98 9.75 8.07 -15.30
N GLN A 99 9.40 6.86 -15.68
CA GLN A 99 8.83 6.56 -16.99
C GLN A 99 7.50 7.28 -17.19
N ILE A 100 6.56 7.16 -16.24
CA ILE A 100 5.25 7.82 -16.30
C ILE A 100 5.42 9.34 -16.35
N LEU A 101 6.19 9.94 -15.43
CA LEU A 101 6.38 11.38 -15.39
C LEU A 101 7.04 11.94 -16.66
N LYS A 102 7.98 11.21 -17.25
CA LYS A 102 8.62 11.60 -18.51
C LYS A 102 7.60 11.67 -19.64
N LYS A 103 6.77 10.63 -19.79
CA LYS A 103 5.77 10.53 -20.87
C LYS A 103 4.61 11.52 -20.68
N VAL A 104 4.04 11.57 -19.49
CA VAL A 104 2.96 12.53 -19.16
C VAL A 104 3.39 13.98 -19.45
N ARG A 105 4.65 14.32 -19.19
CA ARG A 105 5.16 15.68 -19.48
C ARG A 105 5.39 15.93 -20.95
N ALA A 106 5.80 14.90 -21.71
CA ALA A 106 6.07 15.01 -23.13
C ALA A 106 4.78 15.00 -23.98
N GLU A 107 3.91 14.06 -23.71
CA GLU A 107 2.75 13.74 -24.55
C GLU A 107 1.46 14.41 -24.05
N ARG A 108 1.36 14.70 -22.74
CA ARG A 108 0.17 15.24 -22.07
C ARG A 108 -1.11 14.44 -22.31
N SER A 109 -0.95 13.17 -22.63
CA SER A 109 -2.03 12.23 -22.94
C SER A 109 -1.58 10.81 -22.61
N GLY A 110 -2.47 9.82 -22.80
CA GLY A 110 -2.17 8.41 -22.71
C GLY A 110 -2.66 7.74 -21.43
N TYR A 111 -2.67 6.43 -21.47
CA TYR A 111 -3.10 5.56 -20.37
C TYR A 111 -1.91 4.83 -19.78
N TYR A 112 -1.83 4.83 -18.46
CA TYR A 112 -0.77 4.19 -17.68
C TYR A 112 -1.40 3.37 -16.58
N SER A 113 -1.02 2.12 -16.45
CA SER A 113 -1.50 1.27 -15.37
C SER A 113 -0.34 0.55 -14.71
N PHE A 114 -0.30 0.55 -13.40
CA PHE A 114 0.59 -0.32 -12.67
C PHE A 114 -0.20 -1.21 -11.73
N SER A 115 0.14 -2.48 -11.79
CA SER A 115 -0.50 -3.53 -11.01
C SER A 115 0.51 -4.19 -10.08
N GLY A 116 0.01 -4.81 -9.04
CA GLY A 116 0.83 -5.55 -8.08
C GLY A 116 -0.02 -6.10 -6.96
N LEU A 117 0.55 -7.02 -6.21
CA LEU A 117 -0.12 -7.63 -5.06
C LEU A 117 -0.36 -6.61 -3.93
N PRO A 118 -1.26 -6.92 -2.98
CA PRO A 118 -1.41 -6.12 -1.78
C PRO A 118 -0.08 -5.92 -1.06
N GLY A 119 0.14 -4.71 -0.55
CA GLY A 119 1.39 -4.37 0.15
C GLY A 119 2.59 -4.06 -0.74
N THR A 120 2.47 -4.05 -2.07
CA THR A 120 3.55 -3.62 -2.98
C THR A 120 3.72 -2.11 -3.09
N GLY A 121 2.87 -1.30 -2.43
CA GLY A 121 2.97 0.16 -2.41
C GLY A 121 2.33 0.87 -3.60
N LYS A 122 1.35 0.27 -4.27
CA LYS A 122 0.60 0.87 -5.40
C LYS A 122 0.06 2.27 -5.08
N THR A 123 -0.77 2.37 -4.05
CA THR A 123 -1.35 3.64 -3.59
C THR A 123 -0.27 4.67 -3.27
N LEU A 124 0.82 4.27 -2.58
CA LEU A 124 1.93 5.18 -2.28
C LEU A 124 2.58 5.72 -3.55
N LEU A 125 2.82 4.87 -4.54
CA LEU A 125 3.39 5.27 -5.83
C LEU A 125 2.44 6.21 -6.59
N LEU A 126 1.15 5.87 -6.65
CA LEU A 126 0.13 6.69 -7.31
C LEU A 126 0.08 8.10 -6.74
N TYR A 127 0.06 8.20 -5.42
CA TYR A 127 0.02 9.47 -4.69
C TYR A 127 1.31 10.28 -4.84
N ASP A 128 2.47 9.63 -4.84
CA ASP A 128 3.74 10.33 -5.04
C ASP A 128 3.83 10.94 -6.45
N ILE A 129 3.35 10.22 -7.47
CA ILE A 129 3.25 10.73 -8.85
C ILE A 129 2.26 11.92 -8.90
N ALA A 130 1.07 11.77 -8.32
CA ALA A 130 0.06 12.82 -8.27
C ALA A 130 0.60 14.08 -7.58
N MET A 131 1.25 13.94 -6.43
CA MET A 131 1.86 15.04 -5.70
C MET A 131 2.97 15.75 -6.49
N LYS A 132 3.76 15.02 -7.30
CA LYS A 132 4.79 15.60 -8.17
C LYS A 132 4.20 16.37 -9.35
N LEU A 133 3.11 15.87 -9.93
CA LEU A 133 2.40 16.58 -11.01
C LEU A 133 1.62 17.78 -10.46
N SER A 134 0.99 17.66 -9.29
CA SER A 134 0.23 18.75 -8.68
C SER A 134 1.08 20.00 -8.37
N GLY A 135 2.39 19.86 -8.28
CA GLY A 135 3.29 21.01 -8.14
C GLY A 135 3.25 21.98 -9.31
N ARG A 136 2.78 21.56 -10.50
CA ARG A 136 2.74 22.37 -11.73
C ARG A 136 1.33 22.60 -12.28
N GLN A 137 0.41 21.68 -12.04
CA GLN A 137 -0.95 21.68 -12.59
C GLN A 137 -1.93 21.08 -11.57
N LYS A 138 -3.22 21.40 -11.69
CA LYS A 138 -4.23 20.68 -10.90
C LYS A 138 -4.35 19.24 -11.41
N VAL A 139 -4.61 18.29 -10.52
CA VAL A 139 -4.85 16.89 -10.86
C VAL A 139 -6.08 16.37 -10.13
N CYS A 140 -6.73 15.36 -10.68
CA CYS A 140 -7.85 14.68 -10.04
C CYS A 140 -7.40 13.31 -9.54
N MET A 141 -7.82 12.94 -8.32
CA MET A 141 -7.61 11.62 -7.71
C MET A 141 -8.96 10.98 -7.43
N ILE A 142 -9.22 9.87 -8.06
CA ILE A 142 -10.45 9.09 -7.93
C ILE A 142 -10.13 7.85 -7.12
N HIS A 143 -10.91 7.62 -6.07
CA HIS A 143 -10.84 6.43 -5.24
C HIS A 143 -12.01 5.52 -5.51
N CYS A 144 -11.73 4.25 -5.83
CA CYS A 144 -12.75 3.25 -6.02
C CYS A 144 -13.05 2.54 -4.70
N GLY A 145 -14.34 2.42 -4.40
CA GLY A 145 -14.81 1.61 -3.26
C GLY A 145 -14.67 2.24 -1.87
N THR A 146 -14.30 3.52 -1.75
CA THR A 146 -14.17 4.21 -0.44
C THR A 146 -15.24 5.28 -0.22
N SER A 147 -15.42 5.69 1.05
CA SER A 147 -16.43 6.69 1.46
C SER A 147 -15.95 8.14 1.41
N GLY A 148 -14.65 8.39 1.31
CA GLY A 148 -14.09 9.73 1.27
C GLY A 148 -13.52 10.24 2.59
N GLU A 149 -13.83 9.63 3.70
CA GLU A 149 -13.30 10.06 5.01
C GLU A 149 -11.79 9.84 5.13
N GLU A 150 -11.25 8.82 4.46
CA GLU A 150 -9.85 8.42 4.54
C GLU A 150 -8.91 9.48 3.96
N TRP A 151 -9.31 10.23 2.94
CA TRP A 151 -8.45 11.25 2.32
C TRP A 151 -8.70 12.69 2.78
N LYS A 152 -9.63 12.91 3.73
CA LYS A 152 -9.99 14.25 4.20
C LYS A 152 -8.79 15.10 4.64
N LYS A 153 -7.89 14.51 5.43
CA LYS A 153 -6.65 15.17 5.88
C LYS A 153 -5.71 15.52 4.74
N LEU A 154 -5.65 14.69 3.71
CA LEU A 154 -4.84 14.95 2.52
C LEU A 154 -5.44 16.07 1.67
N HIS A 155 -6.76 16.10 1.53
CA HIS A 155 -7.48 17.15 0.81
C HIS A 155 -7.24 18.54 1.40
N GLU A 156 -7.26 18.68 2.71
CA GLU A 156 -7.00 19.95 3.40
C GLU A 156 -5.62 20.54 3.10
N ARG A 157 -4.63 19.69 2.90
CA ARG A 157 -3.22 20.09 2.68
C ARG A 157 -2.83 20.13 1.21
N LEU A 158 -3.38 19.28 0.37
CA LEU A 158 -3.04 19.12 -1.04
C LEU A 158 -4.11 19.75 -1.95
N ARG A 159 -4.34 21.05 -1.82
CA ARG A 159 -5.42 21.82 -2.50
C ARG A 159 -5.38 21.79 -4.04
N ARG A 160 -4.28 21.32 -4.66
CA ARG A 160 -4.17 21.17 -6.12
C ARG A 160 -4.56 19.78 -6.61
N ILE A 161 -4.94 18.88 -5.68
CA ILE A 161 -5.48 17.58 -5.98
C ILE A 161 -6.96 17.61 -5.63
N LEU A 162 -7.82 17.44 -6.62
CA LEU A 162 -9.24 17.18 -6.40
C LEU A 162 -9.37 15.72 -5.99
N TRP A 163 -10.07 15.46 -4.91
CA TRP A 163 -10.32 14.12 -4.38
C TRP A 163 -11.80 13.80 -4.54
N MET A 164 -12.10 12.65 -5.11
CA MET A 164 -13.48 12.20 -5.29
C MET A 164 -13.58 10.66 -5.29
N SER A 165 -14.78 10.18 -4.99
CA SER A 165 -15.13 8.77 -5.13
C SER A 165 -15.54 8.47 -6.58
N ASP A 166 -15.33 7.22 -7.02
CA ASP A 166 -15.88 6.73 -8.30
C ASP A 166 -17.38 6.89 -8.40
N ARG A 167 -18.12 6.90 -7.27
CA ARG A 167 -19.57 7.09 -7.19
C ARG A 167 -20.03 8.52 -7.47
N GLU A 168 -19.14 9.48 -7.32
CA GLU A 168 -19.44 10.89 -7.59
C GLU A 168 -19.33 11.25 -9.08
N ILE A 169 -18.84 10.31 -9.91
CA ILE A 169 -18.67 10.52 -11.35
C ILE A 169 -19.96 10.27 -12.08
N THR A 170 -20.50 11.31 -12.66
CA THR A 170 -21.72 11.32 -13.48
C THR A 170 -21.39 11.48 -14.97
N GLU A 171 -22.39 11.44 -15.84
CA GLU A 171 -22.23 11.72 -17.28
C GLU A 171 -21.85 13.20 -17.55
N GLU A 172 -22.15 14.11 -16.61
CA GLU A 172 -21.81 15.54 -16.70
C GLU A 172 -20.42 15.85 -16.14
N THR A 173 -19.74 14.88 -15.51
CA THR A 173 -18.41 15.09 -14.95
C THR A 173 -17.40 15.31 -16.06
N GLY A 174 -16.63 16.40 -15.98
CA GLY A 174 -15.51 16.71 -16.87
C GLY A 174 -14.25 17.02 -16.09
N PHE A 175 -13.11 16.70 -16.66
CA PHE A 175 -11.80 16.96 -16.05
C PHE A 175 -10.97 17.98 -16.85
N GLU A 176 -11.64 18.93 -17.54
CA GLU A 176 -11.02 19.90 -18.44
C GLU A 176 -9.98 20.77 -17.73
N ASP A 177 -10.20 21.09 -16.47
CA ASP A 177 -9.31 21.92 -15.65
C ASP A 177 -8.12 21.18 -15.05
N TYR A 178 -8.06 19.85 -15.24
CA TYR A 178 -7.04 19.00 -14.64
C TYR A 178 -6.03 18.53 -15.70
N GLY A 179 -4.76 18.53 -15.32
CA GLY A 179 -3.69 18.09 -16.20
C GLY A 179 -3.46 16.58 -16.22
N ALA A 180 -4.03 15.85 -15.28
CA ALA A 180 -4.00 14.38 -15.21
C ALA A 180 -5.10 13.87 -14.28
N VAL A 181 -5.55 12.64 -14.54
CA VAL A 181 -6.51 11.91 -13.72
C VAL A 181 -5.82 10.66 -13.15
N PHE A 182 -6.01 10.41 -11.88
CA PHE A 182 -5.48 9.26 -11.16
C PHE A 182 -6.64 8.41 -10.66
N VAL A 183 -6.53 7.10 -10.77
CA VAL A 183 -7.57 6.16 -10.33
C VAL A 183 -6.93 5.12 -9.45
N ASP A 184 -7.25 5.14 -8.16
CA ASP A 184 -6.77 4.14 -7.20
C ASP A 184 -7.77 2.99 -7.08
N GLU A 185 -7.26 1.77 -6.90
CA GLU A 185 -8.03 0.53 -6.82
C GLU A 185 -8.94 0.29 -8.05
N ALA A 186 -8.42 0.58 -9.25
CA ALA A 186 -9.18 0.53 -10.50
C ALA A 186 -9.80 -0.84 -10.81
N HIS A 187 -9.30 -1.93 -10.22
CA HIS A 187 -9.88 -3.27 -10.33
C HIS A 187 -11.27 -3.39 -9.69
N LEU A 188 -11.67 -2.44 -8.84
CA LEU A 188 -13.00 -2.38 -8.24
C LEU A 188 -14.05 -1.75 -9.17
N LEU A 189 -13.61 -1.12 -10.25
CA LEU A 189 -14.53 -0.56 -11.25
C LEU A 189 -15.19 -1.68 -12.07
N SER A 190 -16.43 -1.46 -12.41
CA SER A 190 -17.11 -2.15 -13.52
C SER A 190 -16.92 -1.37 -14.82
N GLU A 191 -17.35 -1.96 -15.93
CA GLU A 191 -17.12 -1.42 -17.27
C GLU A 191 -17.70 -0.01 -17.46
N GLU A 192 -18.92 0.25 -17.02
CA GLU A 192 -19.57 1.56 -17.21
C GLU A 192 -18.94 2.71 -16.42
N PRO A 193 -18.60 2.58 -15.12
CA PRO A 193 -17.79 3.59 -14.41
C PRO A 193 -16.44 3.84 -15.07
N LEU A 194 -15.75 2.81 -15.54
CA LEU A 194 -14.49 2.97 -16.26
C LEU A 194 -14.67 3.83 -17.53
N LYS A 195 -15.68 3.50 -18.35
CA LYS A 195 -16.00 4.26 -19.57
C LYS A 195 -16.32 5.73 -19.27
N ARG A 196 -17.06 6.00 -18.17
CA ARG A 196 -17.35 7.36 -17.74
C ARG A 196 -16.08 8.14 -17.37
N ILE A 197 -15.19 7.53 -16.59
CA ILE A 197 -13.91 8.15 -16.23
C ILE A 197 -13.09 8.49 -17.48
N ILE A 198 -13.01 7.57 -18.45
CA ILE A 198 -12.26 7.76 -19.69
C ILE A 198 -12.87 8.89 -20.54
N ARG A 199 -14.20 8.92 -20.68
CA ARG A 199 -14.89 10.01 -21.38
C ARG A 199 -14.66 11.37 -20.71
N ALA A 200 -14.81 11.42 -19.39
CA ALA A 200 -14.58 12.63 -18.60
C ALA A 200 -13.11 13.12 -18.69
N ALA A 201 -12.15 12.20 -18.75
CA ALA A 201 -10.74 12.54 -18.90
C ALA A 201 -10.41 13.10 -20.30
N GLY A 202 -11.14 12.69 -21.33
CA GLY A 202 -10.89 13.11 -22.72
C GLY A 202 -9.48 12.71 -23.18
N THR A 203 -8.68 13.70 -23.58
CA THR A 203 -7.31 13.46 -24.04
C THR A 203 -6.27 13.48 -22.92
N ARG A 204 -6.66 13.70 -21.68
CA ARG A 204 -5.73 13.83 -20.55
C ARG A 204 -5.13 12.49 -20.15
N PRO A 205 -3.89 12.49 -19.64
CA PRO A 205 -3.29 11.27 -19.15
C PRO A 205 -4.09 10.72 -17.96
N VAL A 206 -4.38 9.41 -18.00
CA VAL A 206 -5.03 8.70 -16.91
C VAL A 206 -4.08 7.65 -16.37
N ILE A 207 -3.85 7.68 -15.06
CA ILE A 207 -2.94 6.79 -14.37
C ILE A 207 -3.74 5.91 -13.42
N PHE A 208 -3.70 4.60 -13.63
CA PHE A 208 -4.43 3.61 -12.84
C PHE A 208 -3.49 2.86 -11.90
N SER A 209 -3.92 2.63 -10.67
CA SER A 209 -3.40 1.55 -9.84
C SER A 209 -4.42 0.43 -9.76
N SER A 210 -3.98 -0.81 -9.87
CA SER A 210 -4.86 -1.96 -9.80
C SER A 210 -4.22 -3.13 -9.07
N ASP A 211 -5.04 -3.96 -8.44
CA ASP A 211 -4.59 -5.26 -7.96
C ASP A 211 -4.82 -6.31 -9.05
N CYS A 212 -3.78 -7.04 -9.38
CA CYS A 212 -3.86 -7.99 -10.51
C CYS A 212 -4.30 -9.39 -10.10
N GLU A 213 -4.29 -9.69 -8.80
CA GLU A 213 -4.52 -11.04 -8.28
C GLU A 213 -5.64 -11.09 -7.21
N ASP A 214 -6.32 -9.97 -6.94
CA ASP A 214 -7.40 -9.86 -5.95
C ASP A 214 -8.77 -10.28 -6.48
N GLN A 215 -8.79 -11.28 -7.31
CA GLN A 215 -10.04 -11.91 -7.69
C GLN A 215 -10.43 -12.89 -6.60
N LEU A 216 -11.24 -12.41 -5.64
CA LEU A 216 -11.76 -13.24 -4.55
C LEU A 216 -12.94 -14.09 -5.00
N SER A 217 -13.32 -13.99 -6.27
CA SER A 217 -14.36 -14.84 -6.87
C SER A 217 -14.33 -14.81 -8.41
N PRO A 218 -14.83 -15.87 -9.08
CA PRO A 218 -15.02 -15.87 -10.54
C PRO A 218 -15.92 -14.73 -11.00
N GLU A 219 -16.98 -14.40 -10.26
CA GLU A 219 -17.92 -13.32 -10.63
C GLU A 219 -17.25 -11.94 -10.52
N GLU A 220 -16.29 -11.75 -9.63
CA GLU A 220 -15.48 -10.52 -9.58
C GLU A 220 -14.56 -10.43 -10.80
N ALA A 221 -14.00 -11.57 -11.22
CA ALA A 221 -13.19 -11.63 -12.44
C ALA A 221 -13.98 -11.21 -13.67
N ASP A 222 -15.20 -11.70 -13.81
CA ASP A 222 -16.07 -11.41 -14.94
C ASP A 222 -16.59 -9.96 -14.93
N ARG A 223 -16.81 -9.39 -13.74
CA ARG A 223 -17.30 -8.00 -13.58
C ARG A 223 -16.19 -6.97 -13.61
N SER A 224 -14.96 -7.37 -13.39
CA SER A 224 -13.82 -6.45 -13.34
C SER A 224 -13.58 -5.80 -14.69
N ALA A 225 -13.48 -4.49 -14.69
CA ALA A 225 -13.05 -3.71 -15.86
C ALA A 225 -11.59 -3.95 -16.26
N LYS A 226 -10.87 -4.88 -15.60
CA LYS A 226 -9.47 -5.18 -15.89
C LYS A 226 -9.24 -5.47 -17.36
N ASN A 227 -10.05 -6.35 -17.95
CA ASN A 227 -9.95 -6.71 -19.37
C ASN A 227 -10.19 -5.49 -20.28
N GLU A 228 -11.11 -4.61 -19.92
CA GLU A 228 -11.39 -3.38 -20.66
C GLU A 228 -10.28 -2.34 -20.47
N LEU A 229 -9.72 -2.26 -19.26
CA LEU A 229 -8.60 -1.40 -18.97
C LEU A 229 -7.36 -1.80 -19.78
N GLU A 230 -7.07 -3.10 -19.89
CA GLU A 230 -5.94 -3.61 -20.68
C GLU A 230 -6.12 -3.43 -22.19
N LYS A 231 -7.36 -3.27 -22.68
CA LYS A 231 -7.69 -2.99 -24.08
C LYS A 231 -7.62 -1.50 -24.46
N LEU A 232 -7.38 -0.59 -23.49
CA LEU A 232 -7.29 0.82 -23.80
C LEU A 232 -6.18 1.10 -24.81
N PRO A 233 -6.43 1.94 -25.83
CA PRO A 233 -5.48 2.15 -26.91
C PRO A 233 -4.19 2.76 -26.39
N GLY A 234 -3.07 2.06 -26.64
CA GLY A 234 -1.74 2.53 -26.25
C GLY A 234 -1.45 2.53 -24.75
N ILE A 235 -2.23 1.81 -23.97
CA ILE A 235 -1.99 1.70 -22.53
C ILE A 235 -0.60 1.13 -22.24
N GLN A 236 0.07 1.70 -21.26
CA GLN A 236 1.35 1.22 -20.78
C GLN A 236 1.15 0.51 -19.45
N LEU A 237 1.48 -0.77 -19.45
CA LEU A 237 1.32 -1.64 -18.28
C LEU A 237 2.66 -1.81 -17.57
N PHE A 238 2.66 -1.60 -16.27
CA PHE A 238 3.79 -1.85 -15.36
C PHE A 238 3.36 -2.86 -14.30
N ARG A 239 4.30 -3.69 -13.85
CA ARG A 239 4.04 -4.66 -12.78
C ARG A 239 4.96 -4.43 -11.60
N LEU A 240 4.39 -4.26 -10.41
CA LEU A 240 5.11 -4.23 -9.15
C LEU A 240 5.24 -5.67 -8.62
N THR A 241 6.47 -6.15 -8.50
CA THR A 241 6.76 -7.53 -8.09
C THR A 241 7.26 -7.65 -6.66
N ASN A 242 7.81 -6.56 -6.12
CA ASN A 242 8.39 -6.56 -4.78
C ASN A 242 7.29 -6.33 -3.73
N ARG A 243 6.96 -7.36 -2.98
CA ARG A 243 6.13 -7.24 -1.77
C ARG A 243 6.99 -6.64 -0.66
N ILE A 244 6.53 -5.57 -0.04
CA ILE A 244 7.34 -4.83 0.92
C ILE A 244 6.68 -4.79 2.30
N ARG A 245 5.34 -4.94 2.38
CA ARG A 245 4.60 -4.85 3.64
C ARG A 245 4.31 -6.19 4.30
N THR A 246 4.22 -7.25 3.55
CA THR A 246 3.76 -8.54 4.03
C THR A 246 4.90 -9.55 3.95
N ASN A 247 5.09 -10.32 5.00
CA ASN A 247 5.90 -11.52 4.95
C ASN A 247 5.41 -12.41 3.79
N VAL A 248 6.35 -12.86 2.95
CA VAL A 248 6.04 -13.70 1.77
C VAL A 248 5.27 -14.96 2.18
N GLU A 249 5.58 -15.51 3.35
CA GLU A 249 4.90 -16.64 3.96
C GLU A 249 3.44 -16.33 4.24
N LEU A 250 3.15 -15.27 5.03
CA LEU A 250 1.79 -14.86 5.37
C LEU A 250 0.97 -14.53 4.13
N SER A 251 1.57 -13.83 3.17
CA SER A 251 0.89 -13.50 1.92
C SER A 251 0.53 -14.72 1.10
N SER A 252 1.42 -15.73 1.05
CA SER A 252 1.14 -17.00 0.36
C SER A 252 0.04 -17.78 1.08
N PHE A 253 0.07 -17.81 2.42
CA PHE A 253 -0.99 -18.42 3.20
C PHE A 253 -2.34 -17.75 3.00
N ILE A 254 -2.39 -16.41 3.05
CA ILE A 254 -3.62 -15.63 2.84
C ILE A 254 -4.22 -15.90 1.46
N GLN A 255 -3.41 -15.96 0.41
CA GLN A 255 -3.90 -16.30 -0.92
C GLN A 255 -4.52 -17.71 -0.95
N ASN A 256 -3.84 -18.69 -0.36
CA ASN A 256 -4.34 -20.07 -0.28
C ASN A 256 -5.60 -20.16 0.60
N LEU A 257 -5.72 -19.35 1.64
CA LEU A 257 -6.92 -19.24 2.47
C LEU A 257 -8.11 -18.69 1.68
N MET A 258 -7.90 -17.68 0.86
CA MET A 258 -8.98 -17.09 0.04
C MET A 258 -9.41 -18.00 -1.10
N HIS A 259 -8.48 -18.73 -1.68
CA HIS A 259 -8.73 -19.69 -2.75
C HIS A 259 -7.85 -20.92 -2.53
N LEU A 260 -8.48 -22.04 -2.14
CA LEU A 260 -7.78 -23.27 -1.83
C LEU A 260 -7.06 -23.81 -3.08
N PRO A 261 -5.78 -24.16 -2.97
CA PRO A 261 -5.01 -24.68 -4.09
C PRO A 261 -5.52 -26.07 -4.52
N ASP A 262 -5.35 -26.40 -5.80
CA ASP A 262 -5.73 -27.73 -6.34
C ASP A 262 -4.91 -28.87 -5.76
N ARG A 263 -3.70 -28.60 -5.31
CA ARG A 263 -2.79 -29.59 -4.72
C ARG A 263 -2.33 -29.11 -3.36
N LYS A 264 -2.08 -30.04 -2.42
CA LYS A 264 -1.46 -29.72 -1.12
C LYS A 264 -0.18 -28.91 -1.35
N THR A 265 -0.08 -27.80 -0.63
CA THR A 265 1.13 -26.98 -0.67
C THR A 265 2.23 -27.72 0.10
N THR A 266 3.44 -27.72 -0.43
CA THR A 266 4.63 -28.22 0.30
C THR A 266 5.25 -27.13 1.16
N ARG A 267 4.62 -25.95 1.24
CA ARG A 267 5.13 -24.81 2.00
C ARG A 267 4.76 -24.98 3.47
N HIS A 268 5.70 -24.64 4.32
CA HIS A 268 5.51 -24.55 5.75
C HIS A 268 5.25 -23.12 6.18
N PHE A 269 4.31 -22.89 7.11
CA PHE A 269 3.87 -21.58 7.56
C PHE A 269 4.07 -21.42 9.09
N PRO A 270 5.32 -21.31 9.58
CA PRO A 270 5.64 -21.27 11.01
C PRO A 270 5.08 -20.04 11.74
N ASN A 271 4.76 -18.98 11.01
CA ASN A 271 4.21 -17.77 11.60
C ASN A 271 2.66 -17.68 11.52
N VAL A 272 2.02 -18.78 11.14
CA VAL A 272 0.56 -18.91 11.12
C VAL A 272 0.12 -19.93 12.18
N THR A 273 -0.82 -19.50 13.02
CA THR A 273 -1.46 -20.37 14.03
C THR A 273 -2.94 -20.46 13.72
N VAL A 274 -3.49 -21.67 13.69
CA VAL A 274 -4.91 -21.91 13.48
C VAL A 274 -5.46 -22.67 14.67
N LEU A 275 -6.50 -22.14 15.30
CA LEU A 275 -7.14 -22.70 16.49
C LEU A 275 -8.64 -22.92 16.21
N TYR A 276 -9.22 -23.93 16.86
CA TYR A 276 -10.64 -24.22 16.79
C TYR A 276 -11.33 -23.91 18.11
N ALA A 277 -12.51 -23.29 18.05
CA ALA A 277 -13.36 -23.02 19.19
C ALA A 277 -14.70 -23.73 19.01
N ASN A 278 -15.11 -24.51 20.01
CA ASN A 278 -16.35 -25.29 19.99
C ASN A 278 -17.61 -24.47 20.31
N ASN A 279 -17.44 -23.23 20.76
CA ASN A 279 -18.53 -22.31 21.12
C ASN A 279 -18.02 -20.88 21.25
N GLU A 280 -18.96 -19.91 21.37
CA GLU A 280 -18.66 -18.48 21.49
C GLU A 280 -17.70 -18.17 22.65
N ARG A 281 -17.95 -18.75 23.83
CA ARG A 281 -17.13 -18.49 25.02
C ARG A 281 -15.68 -18.95 24.86
N GLU A 282 -15.47 -20.08 24.19
CA GLU A 282 -14.11 -20.57 23.89
C GLU A 282 -13.43 -19.66 22.88
N ALA A 283 -14.15 -19.20 21.84
CA ALA A 283 -13.63 -18.26 20.87
C ALA A 283 -13.24 -16.93 21.53
N GLU A 284 -14.07 -16.38 22.40
CA GLU A 284 -13.77 -15.16 23.15
C GLU A 284 -12.52 -15.34 24.02
N ASN A 285 -12.38 -16.47 24.72
CA ASN A 285 -11.20 -16.75 25.54
C ASN A 285 -9.92 -16.84 24.70
N LEU A 286 -9.96 -17.52 23.56
CA LEU A 286 -8.81 -17.63 22.65
C LEU A 286 -8.43 -16.25 22.07
N MET A 287 -9.40 -15.41 21.74
CA MET A 287 -9.12 -14.06 21.25
C MET A 287 -8.57 -13.15 22.36
N LEU A 288 -9.06 -13.27 23.61
CA LEU A 288 -8.52 -12.53 24.76
C LEU A 288 -7.07 -12.95 25.04
N ASP A 289 -6.80 -14.25 25.07
CA ASP A 289 -5.44 -14.80 25.27
C ASP A 289 -4.51 -14.32 24.14
N ALA A 290 -4.97 -14.30 22.89
CA ALA A 290 -4.21 -13.73 21.79
C ALA A 290 -3.86 -12.24 22.05
N GLY A 291 -4.81 -11.46 22.58
CA GLY A 291 -4.58 -10.07 22.98
C GLY A 291 -3.49 -9.94 24.05
N GLU A 292 -3.50 -10.78 25.07
CA GLU A 292 -2.46 -10.82 26.11
C GLU A 292 -1.08 -11.18 25.54
N HIS A 293 -1.04 -12.01 24.49
CA HIS A 293 0.18 -12.36 23.76
C HIS A 293 0.58 -11.35 22.68
N GLY A 294 -0.03 -10.16 22.68
CA GLY A 294 0.32 -9.02 21.81
C GLY A 294 -0.24 -9.12 20.39
N PHE A 295 -1.23 -9.98 20.15
CA PHE A 295 -1.99 -9.95 18.91
C PHE A 295 -3.02 -8.83 18.96
N GLN A 296 -3.14 -8.09 17.88
CA GLN A 296 -4.20 -7.11 17.71
C GLN A 296 -5.44 -7.76 17.12
N ILE A 297 -6.60 -7.43 17.69
CA ILE A 297 -7.89 -7.97 17.29
C ILE A 297 -8.64 -6.87 16.56
N LEU A 298 -8.94 -7.07 15.28
CA LEU A 298 -9.70 -6.10 14.48
C LEU A 298 -11.19 -6.32 14.65
N SER A 299 -11.85 -5.43 15.37
CA SER A 299 -13.28 -5.52 15.66
C SER A 299 -14.19 -4.62 14.81
N ARG A 300 -13.64 -3.63 14.09
CA ARG A 300 -14.41 -2.61 13.36
C ARG A 300 -13.96 -2.43 11.90
N GLN A 301 -14.87 -1.94 11.05
CA GLN A 301 -14.58 -1.60 9.64
C GLN A 301 -13.52 -0.49 9.49
N GLU A 302 -13.36 0.35 10.50
CA GLU A 302 -12.39 1.46 10.51
C GLU A 302 -10.92 1.03 10.53
N ASP A 303 -10.66 -0.26 10.74
CA ASP A 303 -9.31 -0.81 10.83
C ASP A 303 -8.75 -1.33 9.49
N ASN A 304 -9.49 -1.18 8.40
CA ASN A 304 -9.04 -1.62 7.08
C ASN A 304 -7.78 -0.85 6.64
N GLY A 305 -6.76 -1.59 6.25
CA GLY A 305 -5.48 -1.01 5.77
C GLY A 305 -4.47 -0.65 6.87
N LYS A 306 -4.78 -0.85 8.15
CA LYS A 306 -3.78 -0.78 9.22
C LYS A 306 -2.84 -1.98 9.16
N THR A 307 -1.57 -1.74 9.40
CA THR A 307 -0.56 -2.80 9.49
C THR A 307 -0.21 -3.09 10.94
N MET A 308 -0.11 -4.36 11.29
CA MET A 308 0.11 -4.86 12.65
C MET A 308 1.15 -5.96 12.64
N ASP A 309 2.01 -5.98 13.63
CA ASP A 309 3.05 -7.00 13.69
C ASP A 309 2.42 -8.39 13.91
N ARG A 310 1.43 -8.47 14.80
CA ARG A 310 0.68 -9.70 15.10
C ARG A 310 -0.82 -9.46 15.00
N LEU A 311 -1.50 -10.26 14.21
CA LEU A 311 -2.93 -10.13 13.96
C LEU A 311 -3.66 -11.42 14.34
N ALA A 312 -4.76 -11.29 15.08
CA ALA A 312 -5.72 -12.37 15.31
C ALA A 312 -7.06 -12.07 14.63
N VAL A 313 -7.63 -13.03 13.93
CA VAL A 313 -8.93 -12.95 13.27
C VAL A 313 -9.81 -14.12 13.61
N LEU A 314 -11.12 -13.87 13.69
CA LEU A 314 -12.16 -14.87 13.92
C LEU A 314 -12.88 -15.20 12.61
N LEU A 315 -12.97 -16.49 12.29
CA LEU A 315 -13.83 -17.03 11.24
C LEU A 315 -14.99 -17.78 11.92
N ASP A 316 -16.18 -17.23 11.83
CA ASP A 316 -17.38 -17.82 12.42
C ASP A 316 -18.04 -18.86 11.50
N GLU A 317 -19.16 -19.41 11.93
CA GLU A 317 -19.96 -20.40 11.21
C GLU A 317 -20.53 -19.92 9.86
N LYS A 318 -20.44 -18.64 9.57
CA LYS A 318 -20.98 -18.03 8.33
C LYS A 318 -20.02 -18.10 7.16
N TYR A 319 -18.75 -18.45 7.42
CA TYR A 319 -17.78 -18.68 6.38
C TYR A 319 -17.89 -20.10 5.82
N TYR A 320 -17.67 -20.26 4.51
CA TYR A 320 -17.64 -21.56 3.84
C TYR A 320 -16.82 -21.48 2.55
N TYR A 321 -16.39 -22.62 2.04
CA TYR A 321 -15.78 -22.71 0.72
C TYR A 321 -16.83 -23.11 -0.32
N ASP A 322 -16.90 -22.38 -1.43
CA ASP A 322 -17.79 -22.70 -2.55
C ASP A 322 -17.24 -23.89 -3.40
N GLU A 323 -18.00 -24.28 -4.44
CA GLU A 323 -17.62 -25.37 -5.35
C GLU A 323 -16.32 -25.09 -6.11
N ASN A 324 -15.99 -23.82 -6.31
CA ASN A 324 -14.77 -23.34 -6.96
C ASN A 324 -13.64 -23.12 -5.93
N ARG A 325 -13.82 -23.56 -4.67
CA ARG A 325 -12.85 -23.45 -3.56
C ARG A 325 -12.51 -22.04 -3.12
N TYR A 326 -13.34 -21.05 -3.42
CA TYR A 326 -13.19 -19.69 -2.90
C TYR A 326 -13.86 -19.59 -1.52
N LEU A 327 -13.18 -18.89 -0.59
CA LEU A 327 -13.76 -18.56 0.71
C LEU A 327 -14.92 -17.58 0.50
N ARG A 328 -16.09 -17.91 1.06
CA ARG A 328 -17.31 -17.12 1.01
C ARG A 328 -17.82 -16.84 2.42
N SER A 329 -18.73 -15.89 2.54
CA SER A 329 -19.46 -15.66 3.79
C SER A 329 -20.89 -15.21 3.50
N GLN A 330 -21.81 -15.68 4.35
CA GLN A 330 -23.23 -15.30 4.29
C GLN A 330 -23.50 -13.93 4.93
N ALA A 331 -22.63 -13.45 5.80
CA ALA A 331 -22.85 -12.21 6.58
C ALA A 331 -21.73 -11.18 6.44
N HIS A 332 -20.53 -11.59 6.04
CA HIS A 332 -19.35 -10.74 6.04
C HIS A 332 -18.82 -10.53 4.62
N THR A 333 -18.24 -9.39 4.38
CA THR A 333 -17.56 -9.16 3.12
C THR A 333 -16.18 -9.84 3.17
N VAL A 334 -15.98 -10.89 2.38
CA VAL A 334 -14.70 -11.63 2.30
C VAL A 334 -13.55 -10.69 1.91
N ARG A 335 -13.83 -9.67 1.11
CA ARG A 335 -12.86 -8.62 0.77
C ARG A 335 -12.37 -7.85 2.00
N THR A 336 -13.25 -7.55 2.95
CA THR A 336 -12.86 -6.92 4.22
C THR A 336 -11.92 -7.84 5.02
N LEU A 337 -12.23 -9.13 5.08
CA LEU A 337 -11.35 -10.12 5.70
C LEU A 337 -9.98 -10.15 5.01
N PHE A 338 -9.96 -10.19 3.69
CA PHE A 338 -8.73 -10.20 2.90
C PHE A 338 -7.85 -8.96 3.18
N TYR A 339 -8.42 -7.76 3.19
CA TYR A 339 -7.67 -6.55 3.54
C TYR A 339 -7.13 -6.56 4.97
N ARG A 340 -7.90 -7.08 5.91
CA ARG A 340 -7.45 -7.23 7.30
C ARG A 340 -6.28 -8.18 7.41
N LEU A 341 -6.39 -9.37 6.83
CA LEU A 341 -5.34 -10.38 6.85
C LEU A 341 -4.03 -9.86 6.24
N ASN A 342 -4.10 -9.12 5.13
CA ASN A 342 -2.94 -8.48 4.52
C ASN A 342 -2.33 -7.35 5.36
N GLY A 343 -2.94 -6.98 6.48
CA GLY A 343 -2.36 -6.10 7.50
C GLY A 343 -1.33 -6.76 8.41
N ALA A 344 -1.32 -8.09 8.50
CA ALA A 344 -0.37 -8.84 9.32
C ALA A 344 1.05 -8.79 8.75
N LYS A 345 2.05 -8.47 9.59
CA LYS A 345 3.46 -8.38 9.18
C LYS A 345 4.29 -9.59 9.59
N GLU A 346 4.17 -10.02 10.85
CA GLU A 346 5.04 -11.04 11.45
C GLU A 346 4.30 -12.33 11.74
N LYS A 347 3.13 -12.23 12.41
CA LYS A 347 2.36 -13.41 12.84
C LYS A 347 0.88 -13.26 12.58
N LEU A 348 0.26 -14.34 12.18
CA LEU A 348 -1.18 -14.44 11.95
C LEU A 348 -1.76 -15.56 12.79
N MET A 349 -2.82 -15.26 13.55
CA MET A 349 -3.64 -16.23 14.25
C MET A 349 -5.05 -16.24 13.67
N ILE A 350 -5.56 -17.41 13.35
CA ILE A 350 -6.92 -17.61 12.88
C ILE A 350 -7.64 -18.50 13.91
N VAL A 351 -8.69 -17.96 14.50
CA VAL A 351 -9.60 -18.73 15.36
C VAL A 351 -10.83 -19.08 14.53
N VAL A 352 -11.11 -20.35 14.37
CA VAL A 352 -12.30 -20.83 13.64
C VAL A 352 -13.32 -21.29 14.67
N LYS A 353 -14.48 -20.61 14.71
CA LYS A 353 -15.56 -20.88 15.68
C LYS A 353 -16.66 -21.72 15.04
N GLU A 354 -17.00 -22.85 15.65
CA GLU A 354 -18.13 -23.73 15.30
C GLU A 354 -18.23 -24.07 13.80
N ASN A 355 -17.07 -24.14 13.12
CA ASN A 355 -16.99 -24.34 11.67
C ASN A 355 -15.92 -25.37 11.30
N ALA A 356 -16.18 -26.63 11.64
CA ALA A 356 -15.26 -27.74 11.39
C ALA A 356 -14.89 -27.88 9.89
N PRO A 357 -15.81 -27.73 8.91
CA PRO A 357 -15.46 -27.84 7.49
C PRO A 357 -14.42 -26.81 7.03
N VAL A 358 -14.53 -25.57 7.50
CA VAL A 358 -13.52 -24.51 7.19
C VAL A 358 -12.22 -24.80 7.92
N TYR A 359 -12.29 -25.20 9.19
CA TYR A 359 -11.10 -25.54 9.99
C TYR A 359 -10.26 -26.64 9.35
N GLU A 360 -10.88 -27.75 8.95
CA GLU A 360 -10.20 -28.88 8.28
C GLU A 360 -9.48 -28.41 7.00
N ARG A 361 -10.14 -27.57 6.18
CA ARG A 361 -9.55 -27.05 4.96
C ARG A 361 -8.38 -26.11 5.23
N VAL A 362 -8.49 -25.30 6.27
CA VAL A 362 -7.40 -24.37 6.65
C VAL A 362 -6.20 -25.14 7.22
N LEU A 363 -6.45 -26.23 7.97
CA LEU A 363 -5.37 -27.10 8.45
C LEU A 363 -4.65 -27.82 7.30
N GLU A 364 -5.33 -28.16 6.22
CA GLU A 364 -4.68 -28.75 5.03
C GLU A 364 -3.67 -27.81 4.36
N LEU A 365 -3.73 -26.51 4.65
CA LEU A 365 -2.79 -25.50 4.11
C LEU A 365 -1.49 -25.44 4.93
N LEU A 366 -1.51 -25.81 6.21
CA LEU A 366 -0.37 -25.77 7.11
C LEU A 366 0.50 -27.03 6.96
#